data_50766c592ff93a95b04e30567491316c
#
_entry.id   50766c592ff93a95b04e30567491316c
#
_cell.length_a   1.000
_cell.length_b   1.000
_cell.length_c   1.000
_cell.angle_alpha   90.00
_cell.angle_beta   90.00
_cell.angle_gamma   90.00
#
_symmetry.space_group_name_H-M   'P 1'
#
loop_
_entity.id
_entity.type
_entity.pdbx_description
1 polymer ?
#
loop_
_entity_poly.entity_id
_entity_poly.type
_entity_poly.pdbx_seq_one_letter_code
_entity_poly.pdbx_strand_id
1 'polypeptide(L)'
;MKSRMLSLLALFSALSAVGAAIKIPAIVGSVAFDVFPALLAAALLGSGAGAIVGALGHLLSALISGFPLGPMHLLIAIEMALLVYIFGVLYKKNKKGTASILFVLANTFAAPLPFIFIMNIAFYTALVPSLLIGSIINTVIALVAIPRLRTLVKPDILNHDVKL
;
A
#
# COMPACT_ATOMS: atom_id res chain seq x y z
N MET A 1 -7.09 18.71 16.01
CA MET A 1 -7.42 17.86 14.84
C MET A 1 -6.20 17.49 14.01
N LYS A 2 -5.39 18.46 13.54
CA LYS A 2 -4.16 18.16 12.75
C LYS A 2 -3.17 17.22 13.45
N SER A 3 -2.92 17.38 14.77
CA SER A 3 -2.00 16.53 15.52
C SER A 3 -2.45 15.06 15.58
N ARG A 4 -3.75 14.82 15.75
CA ARG A 4 -4.30 13.44 15.78
C ARG A 4 -4.18 12.74 14.44
N MET A 5 -4.45 13.44 13.33
CA MET A 5 -4.26 12.90 11.99
C MET A 5 -2.79 12.56 11.73
N LEU A 6 -1.88 13.44 12.12
CA LEU A 6 -0.43 13.20 12.00
C LEU A 6 0.01 11.97 12.80
N SER A 7 -0.49 11.81 14.04
CA SER A 7 -0.22 10.63 14.86
C SER A 7 -0.73 9.33 14.22
N LEU A 8 -1.92 9.37 13.59
CA LEU A 8 -2.46 8.21 12.88
C LEU A 8 -1.65 7.87 11.61
N LEU A 9 -1.25 8.88 10.83
CA LEU A 9 -0.37 8.68 9.68
C LEU A 9 0.96 8.06 10.11
N ALA A 10 1.58 8.58 11.17
CA ALA A 10 2.81 8.02 11.74
C ALA A 10 2.62 6.58 12.23
N LEU A 11 1.50 6.28 12.91
CA LEU A 11 1.19 4.95 13.38
C LEU A 11 1.04 3.94 12.23
N PHE A 12 0.28 4.28 11.18
CA PHE A 12 0.10 3.40 10.02
C PHE A 12 1.40 3.24 9.22
N SER A 13 2.23 4.29 9.11
CA SER A 13 3.54 4.20 8.48
C SER A 13 4.50 3.32 9.30
N ALA A 14 4.49 3.44 10.62
CA ALA A 14 5.25 2.55 11.50
C ALA A 14 4.77 1.09 11.39
N LEU A 15 3.46 0.87 11.28
CA LEU A 15 2.90 -0.46 11.06
C LEU A 15 3.33 -1.05 9.70
N SER A 16 3.44 -0.21 8.64
CA SER A 16 4.03 -0.63 7.36
C SER A 16 5.49 -1.04 7.53
N ALA A 17 6.29 -0.30 8.30
CA ALA A 17 7.68 -0.66 8.59
C ALA A 17 7.78 -2.00 9.35
N VAL A 18 6.91 -2.22 10.35
CA VAL A 18 6.83 -3.52 11.04
C VAL A 18 6.43 -4.63 10.09
N GLY A 19 5.42 -4.39 9.25
CA GLY A 19 5.00 -5.34 8.21
C GLY A 19 6.13 -5.65 7.22
N ALA A 20 6.95 -4.66 6.87
CA ALA A 20 8.12 -4.82 6.00
C ALA A 20 9.19 -5.74 6.60
N ALA A 21 9.29 -5.80 7.93
CA ALA A 21 10.22 -6.71 8.61
C ALA A 21 9.76 -8.17 8.53
N ILE A 22 8.48 -8.42 8.31
CA ILE A 22 7.92 -9.77 8.10
C ILE A 22 8.00 -10.10 6.61
N LYS A 23 9.01 -10.88 6.24
CA LYS A 23 9.34 -11.20 4.84
C LYS A 23 9.12 -12.67 4.55
N ILE A 24 8.39 -12.95 3.46
CA ILE A 24 8.29 -14.29 2.90
C ILE A 24 9.21 -14.34 1.69
N PRO A 25 10.16 -15.31 1.61
CA PRO A 25 11.02 -15.46 0.44
C PRO A 25 10.20 -15.58 -0.85
N ALA A 26 10.64 -14.89 -1.90
CA ALA A 26 10.00 -14.88 -3.21
C ALA A 26 11.03 -15.11 -4.33
N ILE A 27 10.59 -15.25 -5.58
CA ILE A 27 11.46 -15.50 -6.74
C ILE A 27 12.44 -14.33 -6.92
N VAL A 28 11.92 -13.09 -6.80
CA VAL A 28 12.73 -11.88 -6.78
C VAL A 28 12.45 -11.14 -5.48
N GLY A 29 13.45 -10.96 -4.64
CA GLY A 29 13.33 -10.27 -3.36
C GLY A 29 12.50 -11.04 -2.33
N SER A 30 11.53 -10.36 -1.74
CA SER A 30 10.62 -10.93 -0.73
C SER A 30 9.25 -10.27 -0.81
N VAL A 31 8.23 -11.04 -0.46
CA VAL A 31 6.88 -10.50 -0.19
C VAL A 31 6.85 -9.97 1.23
N ALA A 32 6.50 -8.71 1.41
CA ALA A 32 6.37 -8.05 2.69
C ALA A 32 4.91 -7.72 3.01
N PHE A 33 4.62 -7.54 4.31
CA PHE A 33 3.30 -7.11 4.79
C PHE A 33 3.26 -5.59 5.01
N ASP A 34 3.81 -4.82 4.10
CA ASP A 34 4.00 -3.38 4.21
C ASP A 34 2.86 -2.54 3.62
N VAL A 35 2.04 -3.14 2.75
CA VAL A 35 0.99 -2.42 2.01
C VAL A 35 -0.35 -2.46 2.73
N PHE A 36 -0.68 -3.52 3.49
CA PHE A 36 -1.98 -3.61 4.14
C PHE A 36 -2.28 -2.41 5.06
N PRO A 37 -1.30 -1.81 5.80
CA PRO A 37 -1.59 -0.63 6.62
C PRO A 37 -1.97 0.59 5.78
N ALA A 38 -1.43 0.73 4.57
CA ALA A 38 -1.82 1.80 3.66
C ALA A 38 -3.26 1.64 3.16
N LEU A 39 -3.67 0.40 2.84
CA LEU A 39 -5.06 0.08 2.47
C LEU A 39 -6.02 0.32 3.65
N LEU A 40 -5.60 0.00 4.89
CA LEU A 40 -6.35 0.34 6.10
C LEU A 40 -6.50 1.85 6.25
N ALA A 41 -5.41 2.61 6.14
CA ALA A 41 -5.43 4.06 6.23
C ALA A 41 -6.34 4.67 5.15
N ALA A 42 -6.30 4.17 3.91
CA ALA A 42 -7.17 4.61 2.83
C ALA A 42 -8.65 4.38 3.13
N ALA A 43 -9.00 3.25 3.71
CA ALA A 43 -10.38 2.88 4.03
C ALA A 43 -10.92 3.58 5.30
N LEU A 44 -10.06 3.85 6.29
CA LEU A 44 -10.43 4.37 7.61
C LEU A 44 -10.24 5.89 7.72
N LEU A 45 -9.17 6.44 7.11
CA LEU A 45 -8.79 7.86 7.25
C LEU A 45 -9.01 8.65 5.96
N GLY A 46 -9.24 7.97 4.84
CA GLY A 46 -9.45 8.57 3.53
C GLY A 46 -8.32 8.31 2.53
N SER A 47 -8.63 8.49 1.25
CA SER A 47 -7.72 8.14 0.14
C SER A 47 -6.38 8.87 0.18
N GLY A 48 -6.38 10.16 0.55
CA GLY A 48 -5.14 10.95 0.69
C GLY A 48 -4.24 10.44 1.82
N ALA A 49 -4.82 10.11 2.98
CA ALA A 49 -4.08 9.52 4.09
C ALA A 49 -3.46 8.17 3.69
N GLY A 50 -4.24 7.32 3.01
CA GLY A 50 -3.75 6.05 2.48
C GLY A 50 -2.59 6.22 1.49
N ALA A 51 -2.68 7.20 0.58
CA ALA A 51 -1.64 7.50 -0.38
C ALA A 51 -0.31 7.88 0.30
N ILE A 52 -0.37 8.75 1.31
CA ILE A 52 0.82 9.14 2.11
C ILE A 52 1.43 7.91 2.79
N VAL A 53 0.60 7.11 3.46
CA VAL A 53 1.08 5.87 4.13
C VAL A 53 1.64 4.88 3.11
N GLY A 54 1.03 4.77 1.92
CA GLY A 54 1.51 3.90 0.84
C GLY A 54 2.91 4.28 0.35
N ALA A 55 3.13 5.57 0.09
CA ALA A 55 4.44 6.07 -0.31
C ALA A 55 5.49 5.89 0.79
N LEU A 56 5.19 6.37 2.00
CA LEU A 56 6.11 6.28 3.14
C LEU A 56 6.39 4.84 3.56
N GLY A 57 5.34 4.00 3.59
CA GLY A 57 5.45 2.59 3.92
C GLY A 57 6.38 1.87 2.96
N HIS A 58 6.24 2.10 1.63
CA HIS A 58 7.14 1.53 0.64
C HIS A 58 8.58 2.00 0.82
N LEU A 59 8.81 3.30 1.05
CA LEU A 59 10.17 3.83 1.27
C LEU A 59 10.81 3.26 2.54
N LEU A 60 10.05 3.11 3.63
CA LEU A 60 10.53 2.48 4.85
C LEU A 60 10.84 0.99 4.62
N SER A 61 9.99 0.28 3.88
CA SER A 61 10.23 -1.11 3.46
C SER A 61 11.51 -1.24 2.63
N ALA A 62 11.71 -0.34 1.66
CA ALA A 62 12.91 -0.29 0.84
C ALA A 62 14.16 0.00 1.67
N LEU A 63 14.08 0.93 2.63
CA LEU A 63 15.18 1.25 3.54
C LEU A 63 15.60 0.03 4.38
N ILE A 64 14.63 -0.67 4.97
CA ILE A 64 14.86 -1.90 5.74
C ILE A 64 15.50 -3.00 4.88
N SER A 65 15.20 -2.99 3.58
CA SER A 65 15.75 -3.96 2.60
C SER A 65 17.08 -3.52 1.99
N GLY A 66 17.63 -2.34 2.37
CA GLY A 66 18.88 -1.80 1.84
C GLY A 66 18.77 -1.17 0.46
N PHE A 67 17.58 -0.68 0.06
CA PHE A 67 17.34 -0.04 -1.24
C PHE A 67 17.83 -0.85 -2.45
N PRO A 68 17.40 -2.09 -2.67
CA PRO A 68 17.98 -2.97 -3.69
C PRO A 68 17.85 -2.44 -5.12
N LEU A 69 16.88 -1.58 -5.41
CA LEU A 69 16.67 -0.90 -6.70
C LEU A 69 17.12 0.57 -6.68
N GLY A 70 17.81 1.01 -5.62
CA GLY A 70 18.30 2.38 -5.50
C GLY A 70 17.21 3.44 -5.68
N PRO A 71 17.43 4.50 -6.49
CA PRO A 71 16.49 5.59 -6.70
C PRO A 71 15.15 5.17 -7.29
N MET A 72 15.05 3.99 -7.90
CA MET A 72 13.78 3.48 -8.47
C MET A 72 12.70 3.28 -7.42
N HIS A 73 13.06 3.13 -6.14
CA HIS A 73 12.07 3.09 -5.06
C HIS A 73 11.26 4.38 -4.92
N LEU A 74 11.74 5.52 -5.43
CA LEU A 74 10.94 6.76 -5.49
C LEU A 74 9.81 6.64 -6.51
N LEU A 75 10.08 6.04 -7.68
CA LEU A 75 9.04 5.75 -8.67
C LEU A 75 7.99 4.82 -8.07
N ILE A 76 8.41 3.71 -7.46
CA ILE A 76 7.48 2.76 -6.83
C ILE A 76 6.68 3.43 -5.71
N ALA A 77 7.28 4.32 -4.93
CA ALA A 77 6.56 5.06 -3.89
C ALA A 77 5.42 5.93 -4.46
N ILE A 78 5.65 6.58 -5.61
CA ILE A 78 4.62 7.35 -6.32
C ILE A 78 3.52 6.43 -6.84
N GLU A 79 3.88 5.29 -7.43
CA GLU A 79 2.93 4.28 -7.91
C GLU A 79 2.09 3.73 -6.75
N MET A 80 2.70 3.42 -5.61
CA MET A 80 2.00 2.96 -4.42
C MET A 80 1.04 4.03 -3.88
N ALA A 81 1.46 5.31 -3.85
CA ALA A 81 0.57 6.40 -3.47
C ALA A 81 -0.67 6.47 -4.37
N LEU A 82 -0.46 6.38 -5.68
CA LEU A 82 -1.55 6.43 -6.67
C LEU A 82 -2.50 5.23 -6.54
N LEU A 83 -1.98 4.02 -6.47
CA LEU A 83 -2.78 2.80 -6.38
C LEU A 83 -3.60 2.76 -5.09
N VAL A 84 -3.00 3.11 -3.95
CA VAL A 84 -3.69 3.17 -2.66
C VAL A 84 -4.72 4.31 -2.64
N TYR A 85 -4.42 5.45 -3.27
CA TYR A 85 -5.40 6.54 -3.44
C TYR A 85 -6.64 6.07 -4.20
N ILE A 86 -6.45 5.42 -5.36
CA ILE A 86 -7.53 4.88 -6.20
C ILE A 86 -8.34 3.83 -5.41
N PHE A 87 -7.66 2.93 -4.69
CA PHE A 87 -8.32 1.98 -3.80
C PHE A 87 -9.23 2.70 -2.80
N GLY A 88 -8.73 3.73 -2.10
CA GLY A 88 -9.50 4.49 -1.12
C GLY A 88 -10.72 5.18 -1.71
N VAL A 89 -10.59 5.79 -2.89
CA VAL A 89 -11.71 6.44 -3.60
C VAL A 89 -12.79 5.43 -3.95
N LEU A 90 -12.42 4.27 -4.49
CA LEU A 90 -13.39 3.22 -4.87
C LEU A 90 -14.02 2.57 -3.63
N TYR A 91 -13.22 2.35 -2.58
CA TYR A 91 -13.68 1.78 -1.33
C TYR A 91 -14.73 2.68 -0.65
N LYS A 92 -14.50 4.01 -0.62
CA LYS A 92 -15.44 5.01 -0.11
C LYS A 92 -16.75 5.02 -0.90
N LYS A 93 -16.70 4.78 -2.21
CA LYS A 93 -17.87 4.63 -3.09
C LYS A 93 -18.60 3.28 -2.92
N ASN A 94 -18.29 2.52 -1.87
CA ASN A 94 -18.82 1.18 -1.59
C ASN A 94 -18.52 0.12 -2.67
N LYS A 95 -17.55 0.37 -3.57
CA LYS A 95 -17.09 -0.55 -4.60
C LYS A 95 -15.90 -1.38 -4.11
N LYS A 96 -16.06 -2.07 -2.98
CA LYS A 96 -14.96 -2.77 -2.28
C LYS A 96 -14.30 -3.86 -3.14
N GLY A 97 -15.10 -4.68 -3.84
CA GLY A 97 -14.59 -5.71 -4.74
C GLY A 97 -13.78 -5.11 -5.89
N THR A 98 -14.31 -4.07 -6.56
CA THR A 98 -13.61 -3.36 -7.64
C THR A 98 -12.32 -2.72 -7.14
N ALA A 99 -12.33 -2.09 -5.96
CA ALA A 99 -11.15 -1.50 -5.34
C ALA A 99 -10.04 -2.53 -5.14
N SER A 100 -10.40 -3.68 -4.59
CA SER A 100 -9.46 -4.77 -4.29
C SER A 100 -8.90 -5.42 -5.54
N ILE A 101 -9.76 -5.76 -6.50
CA ILE A 101 -9.34 -6.38 -7.76
C ILE A 101 -8.44 -5.42 -8.55
N LEU A 102 -8.85 -4.15 -8.66
CA LEU A 102 -8.05 -3.14 -9.38
C LEU A 102 -6.70 -2.93 -8.71
N PHE A 103 -6.64 -2.84 -7.37
CA PHE A 103 -5.39 -2.72 -6.64
C PHE A 103 -4.47 -3.92 -6.91
N VAL A 104 -4.98 -5.15 -6.76
CA VAL A 104 -4.20 -6.37 -6.98
C VAL A 104 -3.66 -6.43 -8.41
N LEU A 105 -4.52 -6.21 -9.42
CA LEU A 105 -4.12 -6.28 -10.82
C LEU A 105 -3.14 -5.16 -11.19
N ALA A 106 -3.41 -3.94 -10.78
CA ALA A 106 -2.55 -2.81 -11.12
C ALA A 106 -1.19 -2.91 -10.41
N ASN A 107 -1.14 -3.29 -9.13
CA ASN A 107 0.13 -3.48 -8.43
C ASN A 107 0.94 -4.67 -8.97
N THR A 108 0.26 -5.71 -9.48
CA THR A 108 0.92 -6.89 -10.04
C THR A 108 1.47 -6.65 -11.45
N PHE A 109 0.69 -5.99 -12.30
CA PHE A 109 0.98 -5.90 -13.74
C PHE A 109 1.34 -4.50 -14.20
N ALA A 110 0.67 -3.45 -13.70
CA ALA A 110 0.88 -2.08 -14.17
C ALA A 110 2.07 -1.40 -13.48
N ALA A 111 2.19 -1.51 -12.15
CA ALA A 111 3.30 -0.90 -11.42
C ALA A 111 4.69 -1.39 -11.88
N PRO A 112 4.93 -2.67 -12.17
CA PRO A 112 6.25 -3.09 -12.62
C PRO A 112 6.52 -2.82 -14.13
N LEU A 113 5.57 -2.29 -14.92
CA LEU A 113 5.77 -2.02 -16.35
C LEU A 113 6.99 -1.15 -16.68
N PRO A 114 7.29 -0.06 -15.95
CA PRO A 114 8.48 0.75 -16.21
C PRO A 114 9.79 -0.05 -16.19
N PHE A 115 9.82 -1.13 -15.41
CA PHE A 115 11.02 -1.97 -15.29
C PHE A 115 11.32 -2.82 -16.52
N ILE A 116 10.36 -2.99 -17.45
CA ILE A 116 10.64 -3.58 -18.76
C ILE A 116 11.65 -2.73 -19.53
N PHE A 117 11.50 -1.40 -19.45
CA PHE A 117 12.35 -0.44 -20.17
C PHE A 117 13.62 -0.11 -19.40
N ILE A 118 13.56 -0.05 -18.06
CA ILE A 118 14.70 0.31 -17.20
C ILE A 118 15.65 -0.87 -17.02
N MET A 119 15.12 -2.08 -16.90
CA MET A 119 15.85 -3.32 -16.70
C MET A 119 15.74 -4.23 -17.94
N ASN A 120 14.72 -5.09 -17.96
CA ASN A 120 14.37 -5.95 -19.09
C ASN A 120 13.07 -6.72 -18.81
N ILE A 121 12.57 -7.44 -19.82
CA ILE A 121 11.34 -8.26 -19.70
C ILE A 121 11.49 -9.43 -18.72
N ALA A 122 12.68 -10.01 -18.57
CA ALA A 122 12.91 -11.13 -17.66
C ALA A 122 12.78 -10.68 -16.21
N PHE A 123 13.26 -9.48 -15.87
CA PHE A 123 13.08 -8.89 -14.54
C PHE A 123 11.59 -8.65 -14.23
N TYR A 124 10.85 -8.06 -15.19
CA TYR A 124 9.41 -7.86 -15.05
C TYR A 124 8.67 -9.17 -14.79
N THR A 125 8.89 -10.18 -15.63
CA THR A 125 8.20 -11.47 -15.50
C THR A 125 8.55 -12.20 -14.21
N ALA A 126 9.75 -12.03 -13.69
CA ALA A 126 10.17 -12.60 -12.41
C ALA A 126 9.55 -11.88 -11.20
N LEU A 127 9.20 -10.58 -11.32
CA LEU A 127 8.50 -9.83 -10.26
C LEU A 127 7.02 -10.23 -10.13
N VAL A 128 6.33 -10.47 -11.26
CA VAL A 128 4.87 -10.67 -11.31
C VAL A 128 4.35 -11.70 -10.30
N PRO A 129 4.89 -12.92 -10.18
CA PRO A 129 4.39 -13.91 -9.21
C PRO A 129 4.48 -13.41 -7.76
N SER A 130 5.60 -12.77 -7.41
CA SER A 130 5.83 -12.24 -6.05
C SER A 130 4.87 -11.10 -5.75
N LEU A 131 4.68 -10.16 -6.69
CA LEU A 131 3.75 -9.05 -6.55
C LEU A 131 2.30 -9.53 -6.48
N LEU A 132 1.92 -10.55 -7.26
CA LEU A 132 0.56 -11.10 -7.21
C LEU A 132 0.25 -11.68 -5.83
N ILE A 133 1.12 -12.55 -5.32
CA ILE A 133 0.95 -13.17 -4.00
C ILE A 133 0.92 -12.09 -2.91
N GLY A 134 1.89 -11.16 -2.94
CA GLY A 134 1.98 -10.07 -1.97
C GLY A 134 0.76 -9.17 -1.98
N SER A 135 0.28 -8.77 -3.16
CA SER A 135 -0.91 -7.93 -3.33
C SER A 135 -2.16 -8.61 -2.80
N ILE A 136 -2.36 -9.90 -3.10
CA ILE A 136 -3.50 -10.67 -2.61
C ILE A 136 -3.48 -10.74 -1.09
N ILE A 137 -2.36 -11.17 -0.49
CA ILE A 137 -2.24 -11.35 0.96
C ILE A 137 -2.49 -10.02 1.69
N ASN A 138 -1.80 -8.94 1.28
CA ASN A 138 -1.97 -7.61 1.89
C ASN A 138 -3.43 -7.13 1.76
N THR A 139 -4.07 -7.32 0.60
CA THR A 139 -5.46 -6.93 0.37
C THR A 139 -6.42 -7.73 1.25
N VAL A 140 -6.24 -9.04 1.35
CA VAL A 140 -7.07 -9.91 2.20
C VAL A 140 -6.95 -9.50 3.67
N ILE A 141 -5.72 -9.30 4.17
CA ILE A 141 -5.49 -8.84 5.54
C ILE A 141 -6.20 -7.50 5.78
N ALA A 142 -6.05 -6.55 4.86
CA ALA A 142 -6.73 -5.26 4.97
C ALA A 142 -8.25 -5.41 5.02
N LEU A 143 -8.85 -6.18 4.10
CA LEU A 143 -10.31 -6.39 4.05
C LEU A 143 -10.87 -7.05 5.31
N VAL A 144 -10.13 -7.97 5.92
CA VAL A 144 -10.50 -8.62 7.19
C VAL A 144 -10.37 -7.67 8.38
N ALA A 145 -9.33 -6.81 8.38
CA ALA A 145 -9.06 -5.90 9.48
C ALA A 145 -9.94 -4.64 9.47
N ILE A 146 -10.28 -4.09 8.29
CA ILE A 146 -11.06 -2.84 8.15
C ILE A 146 -12.37 -2.87 8.96
N PRO A 147 -13.27 -3.86 8.84
CA PRO A 147 -14.53 -3.84 9.56
C PRO A 147 -14.34 -3.90 11.08
N ARG A 148 -13.29 -4.59 11.56
CA ARG A 148 -12.99 -4.68 12.99
C ARG A 148 -12.44 -3.35 13.54
N LEU A 149 -11.54 -2.71 12.80
CA LEU A 149 -10.94 -1.44 13.21
C LEU A 149 -11.91 -0.27 13.06
N ARG A 150 -12.85 -0.34 12.12
CA ARG A 150 -13.85 0.73 11.91
C ARG A 150 -14.70 0.99 13.15
N THR A 151 -14.97 -0.02 13.95
CA THR A 151 -15.72 0.12 15.21
C THR A 151 -14.91 0.85 16.30
N LEU A 152 -13.59 0.85 16.22
CA LEU A 152 -12.68 1.51 17.16
C LEU A 152 -12.36 2.96 16.76
N VAL A 153 -12.51 3.29 15.49
CA VAL A 153 -12.28 4.65 14.96
C VAL A 153 -13.54 5.47 15.15
N LYS A 154 -13.48 6.51 15.99
CA LYS A 154 -14.63 7.38 16.29
C LYS A 154 -15.18 8.04 15.01
N PRO A 155 -16.51 8.23 14.90
CA PRO A 155 -17.17 8.84 13.73
C PRO A 155 -16.58 10.19 13.31
N ASP A 156 -16.12 11.00 14.27
CA ASP A 156 -15.51 12.33 14.01
C ASP A 156 -14.26 12.29 13.14
N ILE A 157 -13.57 11.13 13.08
CA ILE A 157 -12.39 10.95 12.23
C ILE A 157 -12.79 10.52 10.82
N LEU A 158 -13.89 9.74 10.70
CA LEU A 158 -14.36 9.18 9.45
C LEU A 158 -15.02 10.24 8.53
N ASN A 159 -15.51 11.35 9.11
CA ASN A 159 -16.25 12.40 8.40
C ASN A 159 -15.38 13.57 7.92
N HIS A 160 -14.08 13.59 8.28
CA HIS A 160 -13.18 14.62 7.80
C HIS A 160 -12.43 14.14 6.56
N ASP A 161 -13.00 14.48 5.39
CA ASP A 161 -12.21 14.55 4.16
C ASP A 161 -11.07 15.54 4.42
N VAL A 162 -9.84 15.08 4.28
CA VAL A 162 -8.68 15.96 4.20
C VAL A 162 -8.89 16.80 2.95
N LYS A 163 -9.46 17.99 3.10
CA LYS A 163 -9.34 19.03 2.09
C LYS A 163 -7.87 19.43 2.11
N LEU A 164 -7.12 18.89 1.17
CA LEU A 164 -5.79 19.35 0.80
C LEU A 164 -5.94 20.70 0.09
#